data_efe7ec076e5dbb20f4d26df83f5cac5e
#
_entry.id   efe7ec076e5dbb20f4d26df83f5cac5e
#
_cell.length_a   1.000
_cell.length_b   1.000
_cell.length_c   1.000
_cell.angle_alpha   90.00
_cell.angle_beta   90.00
_cell.angle_gamma   90.00
#
_symmetry.space_group_name_H-M   'P 1'
#
loop_
_entity.id
_entity.type
_entity.pdbx_description
1 polymer ?
#
loop_
_entity_poly.entity_id
_entity_poly.type
_entity_poly.pdbx_seq_one_letter_code
_entity_poly.pdbx_strand_id
1 'polypeptide(L)'
;MRRPKISLKKYFYFTLICALLLIFGFNLKEYEIWKTRSPRSILTTTQQHQQKLRQFPSSDVDGSEELSKRPEASSSTLAPIVATQPSPAAEASALEGQQTEDVDVEEIDAERNLEPELATAKLWFFHNGEYYPRPAKTYSNRRARKRYAPKLLPHQDSHNDRIVNQLMYVPHNYERIKASGKLKTILLYNGLGPWNVKKGRDVFLRLKCPVDTCELTANRDLASTADMILYKDHYIPTAIRRPSNAKQVSMLYYLECPYHTQNVKAPDAINWTATYRRDSTIVAPYEKWQYYDTKVQQQEQDHNYAVNKTKKVAWFVSNCGARNGRLQYAHELQKHIEVDIYGACGNFKCSRSTADKCFDILDNDYKFYLAFENSNCKDYITEKFFVNALNRRVLPIVMGARPEDYEVSAPRRSYIHVDEFASPKELAEYLRILDGDDELYNSYFKWKGTGEFINTYYWCRVCATLHNEEQLRKPRWYSDLNDWWRGAGVCTNGSWRNFKARKDVISDD
;
A
#
# COMPACT_ATOMS: atom_id res chain seq x y z
N MET A 1 -44.45 -3.51 60.18
CA MET A 1 -43.86 -3.77 58.85
C MET A 1 -42.35 -3.48 58.87
N ARG A 2 -41.49 -4.48 58.85
CA ARG A 2 -40.03 -4.33 58.86
C ARG A 2 -39.57 -4.15 57.40
N ARG A 3 -38.94 -3.01 57.06
CA ARG A 3 -38.33 -2.79 55.76
C ARG A 3 -37.08 -3.69 55.58
N PRO A 4 -36.91 -4.38 54.47
CA PRO A 4 -35.72 -5.20 54.25
C PRO A 4 -34.46 -4.32 54.16
N LYS A 5 -33.46 -4.60 54.98
CA LYS A 5 -32.13 -3.99 54.88
C LYS A 5 -31.41 -4.60 53.70
N ILE A 6 -31.36 -3.91 52.58
CA ILE A 6 -30.53 -4.30 51.43
C ILE A 6 -29.07 -4.07 51.83
N SER A 7 -28.24 -5.10 51.74
CA SER A 7 -26.82 -5.02 52.04
C SER A 7 -26.13 -4.06 51.05
N LEU A 8 -25.32 -3.13 51.54
CA LEU A 8 -24.57 -2.16 50.79
C LEU A 8 -23.72 -2.80 49.67
N LYS A 9 -23.20 -4.02 49.93
CA LYS A 9 -22.49 -4.84 48.95
C LYS A 9 -23.37 -5.25 47.76
N LYS A 10 -24.63 -5.64 48.00
CA LYS A 10 -25.54 -5.99 46.89
C LYS A 10 -25.92 -4.80 46.05
N TYR A 11 -26.06 -3.62 46.66
CA TYR A 11 -26.32 -2.37 45.91
C TYR A 11 -25.13 -1.97 45.05
N PHE A 12 -23.90 -2.09 45.57
CA PHE A 12 -22.67 -1.81 44.83
C PHE A 12 -22.50 -2.75 43.63
N TYR A 13 -22.72 -4.05 43.80
CA TYR A 13 -22.65 -4.99 42.66
C TYR A 13 -23.75 -4.75 41.64
N PHE A 14 -24.94 -4.37 42.04
CA PHE A 14 -26.03 -4.03 41.11
C PHE A 14 -25.70 -2.77 40.29
N THR A 15 -25.20 -1.72 40.91
CA THR A 15 -24.79 -0.50 40.19
C THR A 15 -23.61 -0.76 39.26
N LEU A 16 -22.64 -1.59 39.65
CA LEU A 16 -21.52 -1.98 38.81
C LEU A 16 -21.99 -2.77 37.57
N ILE A 17 -22.90 -3.72 37.76
CA ILE A 17 -23.46 -4.49 36.63
C ILE A 17 -24.28 -3.59 35.70
N CYS A 18 -25.07 -2.65 36.21
CA CYS A 18 -25.79 -1.71 35.39
C CYS A 18 -24.83 -0.77 34.59
N ALA A 19 -23.76 -0.31 35.21
CA ALA A 19 -22.72 0.49 34.52
C ALA A 19 -22.02 -0.32 33.43
N LEU A 20 -21.67 -1.58 33.68
CA LEU A 20 -21.06 -2.46 32.66
C LEU A 20 -22.02 -2.76 31.51
N LEU A 21 -23.31 -2.96 31.78
CA LEU A 21 -24.32 -3.16 30.73
C LEU A 21 -24.53 -1.91 29.88
N LEU A 22 -24.49 -0.71 30.47
CA LEU A 22 -24.54 0.56 29.73
C LEU A 22 -23.31 0.72 28.86
N ILE A 23 -22.12 0.45 29.38
CA ILE A 23 -20.86 0.52 28.59
C ILE A 23 -20.90 -0.48 27.43
N PHE A 24 -21.40 -1.69 27.71
CA PHE A 24 -21.53 -2.74 26.67
C PHE A 24 -22.58 -2.38 25.63
N GLY A 25 -23.72 -1.81 26.02
CA GLY A 25 -24.77 -1.32 25.12
C GLY A 25 -24.31 -0.16 24.26
N PHE A 26 -23.51 0.77 24.80
CA PHE A 26 -22.89 1.86 24.03
C PHE A 26 -21.89 1.33 22.99
N ASN A 27 -21.04 0.38 23.38
CA ASN A 27 -20.09 -0.24 22.47
C ASN A 27 -20.76 -1.06 21.35
N LEU A 28 -21.88 -1.73 21.64
CA LEU A 28 -22.66 -2.44 20.62
C LEU A 28 -23.33 -1.48 19.63
N LYS A 29 -23.83 -0.33 20.09
CA LYS A 29 -24.44 0.68 19.24
C LYS A 29 -23.41 1.36 18.32
N GLU A 30 -22.21 1.63 18.80
CA GLU A 30 -21.08 2.10 18.01
C GLU A 30 -20.62 1.03 16.99
N TYR A 31 -20.62 -0.24 17.37
CA TYR A 31 -20.25 -1.35 16.51
C TYR A 31 -21.25 -1.55 15.33
N GLU A 32 -22.55 -1.43 15.56
CA GLU A 32 -23.56 -1.49 14.49
C GLU A 32 -23.48 -0.29 13.53
N ILE A 33 -23.18 0.91 14.03
CA ILE A 33 -22.95 2.10 13.22
C ILE A 33 -21.68 1.91 12.33
N TRP A 34 -20.67 1.24 12.87
CA TRP A 34 -19.43 0.91 12.13
C TRP A 34 -19.65 -0.13 11.03
N LYS A 35 -20.53 -1.10 11.26
CA LYS A 35 -20.86 -2.18 10.34
C LYS A 35 -21.66 -1.70 9.12
N THR A 36 -22.49 -0.69 9.28
CA THR A 36 -23.28 -0.08 8.19
C THR A 36 -22.50 0.93 7.34
N ARG A 37 -21.35 1.43 7.83
CA ARG A 37 -20.47 2.39 7.15
C ARG A 37 -19.15 1.77 6.66
N SER A 38 -19.18 0.55 6.21
CA SER A 38 -18.04 -0.07 5.51
C SER A 38 -17.75 0.67 4.20
N PRO A 39 -16.48 0.78 3.75
CA PRO A 39 -16.05 1.49 2.52
C PRO A 39 -16.77 1.11 1.23
N ARG A 40 -17.59 0.04 1.25
CA ARG A 40 -18.43 -0.36 0.12
C ARG A 40 -19.48 0.67 -0.30
N SER A 41 -19.95 1.53 0.60
CA SER A 41 -20.93 2.57 0.26
C SER A 41 -20.30 3.76 -0.48
N ILE A 42 -19.01 4.01 -0.28
CA ILE A 42 -18.28 5.09 -0.95
C ILE A 42 -17.97 4.73 -2.40
N LEU A 43 -17.58 3.47 -2.68
CA LEU A 43 -17.33 3.00 -4.04
C LEU A 43 -18.59 2.98 -4.93
N THR A 44 -19.75 2.63 -4.37
CA THR A 44 -21.02 2.65 -5.11
C THR A 44 -21.50 4.08 -5.46
N THR A 45 -21.25 5.05 -4.59
CA THR A 45 -21.64 6.44 -4.83
C THR A 45 -20.78 7.09 -5.92
N THR A 46 -19.49 6.79 -5.96
CA THR A 46 -18.58 7.30 -7.00
C THR A 46 -18.89 6.69 -8.37
N GLN A 47 -19.23 5.40 -8.44
CA GLN A 47 -19.63 4.75 -9.69
C GLN A 47 -21.00 5.26 -10.21
N GLN A 48 -21.94 5.55 -9.32
CA GLN A 48 -23.23 6.14 -9.71
C GLN A 48 -23.09 7.60 -10.20
N HIS A 49 -22.13 8.33 -9.67
CA HIS A 49 -21.85 9.71 -10.12
C HIS A 49 -21.17 9.72 -11.51
N GLN A 50 -20.27 8.79 -11.78
CA GLN A 50 -19.64 8.64 -13.10
C GLN A 50 -20.62 8.13 -14.18
N GLN A 51 -21.61 7.32 -13.82
CA GLN A 51 -22.66 6.91 -14.76
C GLN A 51 -23.63 8.05 -15.12
N LYS A 52 -23.88 9.00 -14.21
CA LYS A 52 -24.72 10.18 -14.49
C LYS A 52 -24.04 11.19 -15.42
N LEU A 53 -22.71 11.28 -15.43
CA LEU A 53 -21.96 12.19 -16.31
C LEU A 53 -21.85 11.71 -17.77
N ARG A 54 -22.24 10.46 -18.07
CA ARG A 54 -22.23 9.89 -19.44
C ARG A 54 -23.54 10.04 -20.22
N GLN A 55 -24.53 10.77 -19.70
CA GLN A 55 -25.86 10.93 -20.30
C GLN A 55 -26.22 12.37 -20.66
N PHE A 56 -25.31 13.15 -21.27
CA PHE A 56 -25.70 14.38 -21.94
C PHE A 56 -25.22 14.38 -23.39
N PRO A 57 -26.08 14.70 -24.36
CA PRO A 57 -25.75 14.67 -25.77
C PRO A 57 -24.94 15.92 -26.16
N SER A 58 -23.99 15.72 -27.07
CA SER A 58 -23.25 16.76 -27.79
C SER A 58 -24.23 17.56 -28.69
N SER A 59 -24.19 18.88 -28.59
CA SER A 59 -24.73 19.77 -29.56
C SER A 59 -23.63 20.63 -30.17
N ASP A 60 -23.44 20.47 -31.46
CA ASP A 60 -22.58 21.27 -32.32
C ASP A 60 -23.05 22.73 -32.35
N VAL A 61 -22.13 23.68 -32.27
CA VAL A 61 -22.27 25.01 -32.88
C VAL A 61 -20.91 25.48 -33.38
N ASP A 62 -20.87 25.69 -34.68
CA ASP A 62 -19.84 26.28 -35.51
C ASP A 62 -19.79 27.81 -35.34
N GLY A 63 -18.63 28.47 -35.53
CA GLY A 63 -18.60 29.94 -35.56
C GLY A 63 -17.19 30.54 -35.45
N SER A 64 -16.66 30.87 -36.55
CA SER A 64 -15.38 31.49 -36.89
C SER A 64 -15.18 32.97 -36.49
N GLU A 65 -13.91 33.42 -36.57
CA GLU A 65 -13.39 34.84 -36.69
C GLU A 65 -13.13 35.54 -35.31
N GLU A 66 -12.08 36.34 -35.09
CA GLU A 66 -11.04 36.99 -35.89
C GLU A 66 -9.92 37.55 -35.00
N LEU A 67 -8.74 37.75 -35.61
CA LEU A 67 -7.53 38.43 -35.22
C LEU A 67 -7.64 39.72 -34.43
N SER A 68 -6.71 40.00 -33.46
CA SER A 68 -5.89 41.21 -33.46
C SER A 68 -4.95 41.40 -32.25
N LYS A 69 -3.65 41.47 -32.54
CA LYS A 69 -2.60 42.39 -31.99
C LYS A 69 -2.02 42.24 -30.58
N ARG A 70 -0.73 41.84 -30.62
CA ARG A 70 0.33 42.13 -29.60
C ARG A 70 0.54 43.66 -29.39
N PRO A 71 1.21 44.05 -28.26
CA PRO A 71 2.63 44.40 -28.39
C PRO A 71 3.55 43.78 -27.33
N GLU A 72 4.83 43.70 -27.74
CA GLU A 72 6.02 43.22 -27.05
C GLU A 72 6.47 44.19 -25.93
N ALA A 73 7.08 43.65 -24.87
CA ALA A 73 8.27 44.22 -24.24
C ALA A 73 8.95 43.28 -23.26
N SER A 74 10.13 42.93 -23.62
CA SER A 74 11.44 42.92 -22.98
C SER A 74 11.80 41.83 -21.98
N SER A 75 12.79 41.11 -22.42
CA SER A 75 13.67 40.11 -21.81
C SER A 75 14.29 40.47 -20.48
N SER A 76 14.36 39.49 -19.57
CA SER A 76 15.57 39.24 -18.80
C SER A 76 15.73 37.73 -18.58
N THR A 77 16.82 37.24 -19.13
CA THR A 77 17.37 35.91 -19.10
C THR A 77 17.77 35.45 -17.71
N LEU A 78 17.26 34.31 -17.29
CA LEU A 78 17.96 33.43 -16.33
C LEU A 78 17.94 32.00 -16.89
N ALA A 79 19.14 31.48 -17.12
CA ALA A 79 19.41 30.20 -17.74
C ALA A 79 19.02 29.00 -16.85
N PRO A 80 18.58 27.87 -17.44
CA PRO A 80 18.35 26.64 -16.72
C PRO A 80 19.67 25.89 -16.49
N ILE A 81 19.85 25.39 -15.28
CA ILE A 81 20.92 24.47 -14.95
C ILE A 81 20.60 23.11 -15.57
N VAL A 82 21.38 22.74 -16.57
CA VAL A 82 21.37 21.44 -17.24
C VAL A 82 22.13 20.43 -16.37
N ALA A 83 21.44 19.40 -15.91
CA ALA A 83 22.09 18.22 -15.36
C ALA A 83 22.57 17.33 -16.51
N THR A 84 23.88 17.23 -16.67
CA THR A 84 24.57 16.35 -17.61
C THR A 84 24.48 14.89 -17.17
N GLN A 85 23.94 14.04 -18.03
CA GLN A 85 24.12 12.59 -17.99
C GLN A 85 25.48 12.20 -18.58
N PRO A 86 26.19 11.21 -18.06
CA PRO A 86 27.34 10.64 -18.73
C PRO A 86 26.92 9.56 -19.72
N SER A 87 27.41 9.72 -20.96
CA SER A 87 27.35 8.73 -22.04
C SER A 87 28.42 7.65 -21.82
N PRO A 88 28.18 6.36 -22.10
CA PRO A 88 29.23 5.36 -22.16
C PRO A 88 29.83 5.30 -23.57
N ALA A 89 31.13 5.51 -23.67
CA ALA A 89 31.93 5.22 -24.85
C ALA A 89 32.29 3.73 -24.89
N ALA A 90 32.30 3.24 -26.10
CA ALA A 90 32.61 1.89 -26.49
C ALA A 90 34.09 1.52 -26.29
N GLU A 91 34.34 0.25 -25.94
CA GLU A 91 35.52 -0.45 -26.42
C GLU A 91 35.16 -1.88 -26.80
N ALA A 92 35.37 -2.20 -28.07
CA ALA A 92 35.31 -3.52 -28.64
C ALA A 92 36.67 -4.20 -28.49
N SER A 93 36.70 -5.43 -27.99
CA SER A 93 37.79 -6.35 -28.31
C SER A 93 37.22 -7.74 -28.54
N ALA A 94 37.61 -8.26 -29.70
CA ALA A 94 37.27 -9.57 -30.23
C ALA A 94 37.92 -10.70 -29.43
N LEU A 95 37.20 -11.81 -29.28
CA LEU A 95 37.76 -13.15 -29.22
C LEU A 95 36.84 -14.12 -29.95
N GLU A 96 37.42 -14.80 -30.89
CA GLU A 96 36.84 -15.83 -31.75
C GLU A 96 36.55 -17.14 -31.00
N GLY A 97 35.48 -17.78 -31.45
CA GLY A 97 35.41 -19.24 -31.58
C GLY A 97 34.79 -19.99 -30.42
N GLN A 98 33.52 -20.40 -30.58
CA GLN A 98 33.12 -21.77 -30.33
C GLN A 98 31.67 -22.06 -30.78
N GLN A 99 31.58 -23.01 -31.69
CA GLN A 99 30.48 -23.96 -31.98
C GLN A 99 29.03 -23.43 -31.89
N THR A 100 28.44 -23.27 -33.04
CA THR A 100 27.01 -23.16 -33.29
C THR A 100 26.33 -24.49 -32.96
N GLU A 101 25.61 -24.55 -31.83
CA GLU A 101 24.52 -25.51 -31.67
C GLU A 101 23.33 -24.97 -32.48
N ASP A 102 22.79 -25.82 -33.34
CA ASP A 102 21.57 -25.58 -34.10
C ASP A 102 20.42 -25.23 -33.13
N VAL A 103 20.11 -23.96 -33.04
CA VAL A 103 18.92 -23.45 -32.36
C VAL A 103 17.81 -23.44 -33.40
N ASP A 104 16.80 -24.27 -33.19
CA ASP A 104 15.64 -24.35 -34.09
C ASP A 104 15.08 -22.98 -34.41
N VAL A 105 15.02 -22.63 -35.70
CA VAL A 105 14.57 -21.35 -36.24
C VAL A 105 13.13 -21.02 -35.80
N GLU A 106 12.30 -22.04 -35.55
CA GLU A 106 10.93 -21.88 -35.04
C GLU A 106 10.87 -21.31 -33.60
N GLU A 107 11.91 -21.55 -32.77
CA GLU A 107 11.94 -21.07 -31.38
C GLU A 107 12.35 -19.59 -31.32
N ILE A 108 13.12 -19.10 -32.27
CA ILE A 108 13.55 -17.68 -32.40
C ILE A 108 12.38 -16.81 -32.90
N ASP A 109 11.57 -17.32 -33.81
CA ASP A 109 10.41 -16.59 -34.33
C ASP A 109 9.27 -16.53 -33.32
N ALA A 110 9.12 -17.55 -32.45
CA ALA A 110 8.17 -17.51 -31.33
C ALA A 110 8.59 -16.49 -30.24
N GLU A 111 9.89 -16.34 -29.97
CA GLU A 111 10.40 -15.32 -29.04
C GLU A 111 10.25 -13.89 -29.58
N ARG A 112 10.48 -13.70 -30.88
CA ARG A 112 10.36 -12.39 -31.54
C ARG A 112 8.92 -11.90 -31.62
N ASN A 113 7.95 -12.80 -31.68
CA ASN A 113 6.52 -12.48 -31.68
C ASN A 113 5.93 -12.32 -30.26
N LEU A 114 6.59 -12.83 -29.20
CA LEU A 114 6.12 -12.66 -27.83
C LEU A 114 6.51 -11.31 -27.20
N GLU A 115 7.64 -10.73 -27.60
CA GLU A 115 8.07 -9.45 -27.05
C GLU A 115 7.12 -8.28 -27.36
N PRO A 116 6.56 -8.13 -28.59
CA PRO A 116 5.58 -7.10 -28.88
C PRO A 116 4.24 -7.31 -28.16
N GLU A 117 3.83 -8.56 -27.97
CA GLU A 117 2.58 -8.90 -27.28
C GLU A 117 2.68 -8.68 -25.77
N LEU A 118 3.83 -8.95 -25.14
CA LEU A 118 4.10 -8.59 -23.74
C LEU A 118 4.27 -7.07 -23.56
N ALA A 119 4.88 -6.39 -24.54
CA ALA A 119 5.11 -4.94 -24.47
C ALA A 119 3.82 -4.13 -24.69
N THR A 120 2.82 -4.71 -25.35
CA THR A 120 1.50 -4.11 -25.57
C THR A 120 0.43 -4.62 -24.61
N ALA A 121 0.72 -5.66 -23.81
CA ALA A 121 -0.18 -6.14 -22.78
C ALA A 121 -0.40 -5.03 -21.76
N LYS A 122 -1.62 -4.47 -21.74
CA LYS A 122 -2.04 -3.55 -20.69
C LYS A 122 -1.74 -4.20 -19.35
N LEU A 123 -1.21 -3.42 -18.40
CA LEU A 123 -0.94 -3.90 -17.06
C LEU A 123 -2.18 -4.56 -16.49
N TRP A 124 -1.93 -5.73 -15.99
CA TRP A 124 -2.94 -6.66 -15.64
C TRP A 124 -3.36 -6.45 -14.18
N PHE A 125 -4.62 -6.51 -13.92
CA PHE A 125 -5.16 -6.61 -12.57
C PHE A 125 -6.45 -7.44 -12.56
N PHE A 126 -6.71 -8.03 -11.38
CA PHE A 126 -7.85 -8.88 -11.15
C PHE A 126 -9.06 -8.04 -10.71
N HIS A 127 -10.19 -8.20 -11.40
CA HIS A 127 -11.43 -7.47 -11.08
C HIS A 127 -12.63 -8.40 -11.16
N ASN A 128 -13.41 -8.48 -10.06
CA ASN A 128 -14.62 -9.31 -9.97
C ASN A 128 -14.50 -10.79 -10.41
N GLY A 129 -13.35 -11.39 -10.23
CA GLY A 129 -13.09 -12.78 -10.63
C GLY A 129 -12.64 -12.93 -12.08
N GLU A 130 -12.46 -11.81 -12.79
CA GLU A 130 -11.96 -11.80 -14.16
C GLU A 130 -10.55 -11.24 -14.22
N TYR A 131 -9.77 -11.79 -15.15
CA TYR A 131 -8.42 -11.34 -15.43
C TYR A 131 -8.45 -10.36 -16.60
N TYR A 132 -7.72 -9.27 -16.47
CA TYR A 132 -7.61 -8.31 -17.54
C TYR A 132 -6.19 -7.77 -17.69
N PRO A 133 -5.52 -7.97 -18.83
CA PRO A 133 -5.81 -8.95 -19.87
C PRO A 133 -5.64 -10.40 -19.37
N ARG A 134 -6.14 -11.39 -20.11
CA ARG A 134 -6.02 -12.81 -19.72
C ARG A 134 -4.56 -13.22 -19.62
N PRO A 135 -4.17 -14.03 -18.62
CA PRO A 135 -2.81 -14.55 -18.52
C PRO A 135 -2.39 -15.23 -19.83
N ALA A 136 -1.16 -15.01 -20.24
CA ALA A 136 -0.58 -15.74 -21.38
C ALA A 136 -0.74 -17.25 -21.19
N LYS A 137 -0.99 -17.97 -22.28
CA LYS A 137 -1.19 -19.42 -22.28
C LYS A 137 -0.03 -20.10 -21.52
N THR A 138 -0.38 -21.04 -20.69
CA THR A 138 0.61 -21.86 -19.95
C THR A 138 1.58 -22.51 -20.92
N TYR A 139 2.84 -22.17 -20.81
CA TYR A 139 3.89 -22.74 -21.65
C TYR A 139 3.97 -24.27 -21.49
N SER A 140 3.93 -24.98 -22.60
CA SER A 140 3.88 -26.44 -22.63
C SER A 140 5.21 -27.11 -22.27
N ASN A 141 6.34 -26.44 -22.53
CA ASN A 141 7.65 -27.03 -22.33
C ASN A 141 8.32 -26.64 -20.99
N ARG A 142 9.16 -27.56 -20.44
CA ARG A 142 9.78 -27.40 -19.12
C ARG A 142 10.82 -26.27 -19.05
N ARG A 143 11.52 -25.96 -20.17
CA ARG A 143 12.53 -24.91 -20.25
C ARG A 143 11.85 -23.53 -20.25
N ALA A 144 10.81 -23.36 -21.06
CA ALA A 144 10.01 -22.13 -21.09
C ALA A 144 9.36 -21.86 -19.71
N ARG A 145 8.79 -22.88 -19.04
CA ARG A 145 8.26 -22.76 -17.69
C ARG A 145 9.29 -22.29 -16.67
N LYS A 146 10.57 -22.71 -16.78
CA LYS A 146 11.62 -22.30 -15.87
C LYS A 146 12.10 -20.84 -16.16
N ARG A 147 12.16 -20.45 -17.43
CA ARG A 147 12.56 -19.10 -17.86
C ARG A 147 11.51 -18.04 -17.47
N TYR A 148 10.22 -18.39 -17.58
CA TYR A 148 9.09 -17.49 -17.29
C TYR A 148 8.38 -17.83 -15.96
N ALA A 149 9.04 -18.54 -15.04
CA ALA A 149 8.48 -18.79 -13.72
C ALA A 149 8.21 -17.46 -12.99
N PRO A 150 6.97 -17.21 -12.54
CA PRO A 150 6.66 -15.96 -11.88
C PRO A 150 7.48 -15.82 -10.59
N LYS A 151 8.03 -14.63 -10.38
CA LYS A 151 8.77 -14.28 -9.16
C LYS A 151 7.77 -14.04 -8.05
N LEU A 152 7.59 -14.99 -7.15
CA LEU A 152 6.56 -14.96 -6.11
C LEU A 152 7.11 -14.57 -4.73
N LEU A 153 8.41 -14.73 -4.51
CA LEU A 153 9.05 -14.57 -3.20
C LEU A 153 10.16 -13.51 -3.20
N PRO A 154 10.44 -12.89 -2.06
CA PRO A 154 11.38 -11.76 -1.97
C PRO A 154 12.79 -12.10 -2.46
N HIS A 155 13.27 -13.32 -2.26
CA HIS A 155 14.59 -13.74 -2.74
C HIS A 155 14.68 -13.90 -4.27
N GLN A 156 13.55 -13.91 -4.98
CA GLN A 156 13.49 -13.95 -6.44
C GLN A 156 13.46 -12.55 -7.04
N ASP A 157 12.89 -11.59 -6.29
CA ASP A 157 12.79 -10.19 -6.65
C ASP A 157 12.52 -9.34 -5.40
N SER A 158 13.59 -8.84 -4.78
CA SER A 158 13.50 -8.05 -3.54
C SER A 158 13.03 -6.60 -3.74
N HIS A 159 13.06 -6.12 -4.99
CA HIS A 159 12.73 -4.73 -5.31
C HIS A 159 11.27 -4.54 -5.71
N ASN A 160 10.59 -5.61 -6.11
CA ASN A 160 9.20 -5.58 -6.53
C ASN A 160 8.26 -6.05 -5.41
N ASP A 161 7.04 -5.51 -5.37
CA ASP A 161 6.01 -5.92 -4.42
C ASP A 161 5.41 -7.31 -4.71
N ARG A 162 5.61 -7.86 -5.91
CA ARG A 162 5.12 -9.18 -6.37
C ARG A 162 3.61 -9.40 -6.29
N ILE A 163 2.84 -8.34 -5.98
CA ILE A 163 1.37 -8.43 -5.80
C ILE A 163 0.72 -9.03 -7.05
N VAL A 164 1.03 -8.48 -8.22
CA VAL A 164 0.45 -8.95 -9.49
C VAL A 164 0.90 -10.39 -9.79
N ASN A 165 2.17 -10.71 -9.61
CA ASN A 165 2.69 -12.06 -9.84
C ASN A 165 2.01 -13.10 -8.96
N GLN A 166 1.81 -12.81 -7.67
CA GLN A 166 1.12 -13.71 -6.73
C GLN A 166 -0.36 -13.83 -7.06
N LEU A 167 -0.99 -12.77 -7.52
CA LEU A 167 -2.41 -12.75 -7.88
C LEU A 167 -2.67 -13.56 -9.16
N MET A 168 -1.73 -13.49 -10.12
CA MET A 168 -1.78 -14.23 -11.39
C MET A 168 -1.37 -15.70 -11.26
N TYR A 169 -0.72 -16.08 -10.17
CA TYR A 169 -0.18 -17.42 -10.03
C TYR A 169 -1.29 -18.45 -9.85
N VAL A 170 -1.32 -19.42 -10.77
CA VAL A 170 -2.13 -20.64 -10.66
C VAL A 170 -1.18 -21.83 -10.82
N PRO A 171 -1.14 -22.78 -9.86
CA PRO A 171 -0.31 -23.98 -9.99
C PRO A 171 -0.64 -24.75 -11.28
N HIS A 172 0.37 -25.25 -11.97
CA HIS A 172 0.18 -25.97 -13.24
C HIS A 172 -0.72 -27.23 -13.12
N ASN A 173 -0.83 -27.79 -11.92
CA ASN A 173 -1.66 -28.96 -11.60
C ASN A 173 -2.93 -28.57 -10.83
N TYR A 174 -3.39 -27.30 -10.94
CA TYR A 174 -4.46 -26.78 -10.11
C TYR A 174 -5.78 -27.52 -10.30
N GLU A 175 -6.14 -27.89 -11.52
CA GLU A 175 -7.37 -28.65 -11.78
C GLU A 175 -7.36 -30.00 -11.05
N ARG A 176 -6.21 -30.66 -10.98
CA ARG A 176 -6.05 -31.90 -10.20
C ARG A 176 -6.15 -31.67 -8.69
N ILE A 177 -5.59 -30.55 -8.20
CA ILE A 177 -5.72 -30.15 -6.80
C ILE A 177 -7.19 -29.92 -6.47
N LYS A 178 -7.89 -29.16 -7.29
CA LYS A 178 -9.30 -28.85 -7.13
C LYS A 178 -10.19 -30.09 -7.16
N ALA A 179 -9.96 -30.98 -8.11
CA ALA A 179 -10.67 -32.25 -8.24
C ALA A 179 -10.45 -33.19 -7.06
N SER A 180 -9.30 -33.10 -6.36
CA SER A 180 -9.01 -33.91 -5.18
C SER A 180 -9.86 -33.54 -3.96
N GLY A 181 -10.53 -32.40 -3.95
CA GLY A 181 -11.28 -31.86 -2.81
C GLY A 181 -10.42 -31.48 -1.59
N LYS A 182 -9.10 -31.64 -1.66
CA LYS A 182 -8.19 -31.32 -0.53
C LYS A 182 -8.00 -29.81 -0.42
N LEU A 183 -8.16 -29.28 0.78
CA LEU A 183 -7.95 -27.87 1.10
C LEU A 183 -6.64 -27.69 1.86
N LYS A 184 -6.00 -26.53 1.63
CA LYS A 184 -4.92 -26.02 2.47
C LYS A 184 -5.51 -25.34 3.70
N THR A 185 -5.14 -25.80 4.89
CA THR A 185 -5.65 -25.25 6.16
C THR A 185 -4.77 -24.10 6.63
N ILE A 186 -5.38 -22.90 6.79
CA ILE A 186 -4.74 -21.70 7.31
C ILE A 186 -5.30 -21.45 8.72
N LEU A 187 -4.48 -21.66 9.73
CA LEU A 187 -4.82 -21.42 11.13
C LEU A 187 -4.56 -19.95 11.49
N LEU A 188 -5.61 -19.20 11.77
CA LEU A 188 -5.54 -17.83 12.31
C LEU A 188 -5.34 -17.92 13.84
N TYR A 189 -4.09 -17.85 14.28
CA TYR A 189 -3.73 -18.16 15.67
C TYR A 189 -4.29 -17.15 16.69
N ASN A 190 -4.48 -15.90 16.27
CA ASN A 190 -5.09 -14.81 17.05
C ASN A 190 -6.64 -14.77 16.91
N GLY A 191 -7.24 -15.77 16.25
CA GLY A 191 -8.68 -15.86 16.04
C GLY A 191 -9.16 -15.24 14.72
N LEU A 192 -10.44 -15.45 14.40
CA LEU A 192 -11.08 -14.94 13.18
C LEU A 192 -11.47 -13.46 13.29
N GLY A 193 -11.89 -13.03 14.50
CA GLY A 193 -12.40 -11.67 14.74
C GLY A 193 -11.47 -10.55 14.25
N PRO A 194 -10.17 -10.56 14.60
CA PRO A 194 -9.23 -9.53 14.16
C PRO A 194 -9.13 -9.36 12.63
N TRP A 195 -9.52 -10.39 11.87
CA TRP A 195 -9.49 -10.38 10.40
C TRP A 195 -10.84 -10.08 9.75
N ASN A 196 -11.91 -10.04 10.54
CA ASN A 196 -13.29 -9.91 10.04
C ASN A 196 -13.60 -10.93 8.92
N VAL A 197 -13.26 -12.20 9.16
CA VAL A 197 -13.49 -13.31 8.23
C VAL A 197 -14.28 -14.43 8.90
N LYS A 198 -14.94 -15.26 8.08
CA LYS A 198 -15.62 -16.46 8.52
C LYS A 198 -14.69 -17.67 8.47
N LYS A 199 -14.96 -18.70 9.27
CA LYS A 199 -14.34 -20.02 9.17
C LYS A 199 -14.64 -20.66 7.81
N GLY A 200 -13.71 -21.47 7.30
CA GLY A 200 -13.86 -22.22 6.06
C GLY A 200 -13.44 -21.42 4.83
N ARG A 201 -14.10 -21.67 3.70
CA ARG A 201 -13.70 -21.16 2.36
C ARG A 201 -14.33 -19.81 1.99
N ASP A 202 -15.22 -19.25 2.82
CA ASP A 202 -16.06 -18.08 2.47
C ASP A 202 -15.26 -16.95 1.81
N VAL A 203 -14.13 -16.56 2.37
CA VAL A 203 -13.35 -15.43 1.86
C VAL A 203 -12.79 -15.69 0.46
N PHE A 204 -12.35 -16.91 0.17
CA PHE A 204 -11.78 -17.27 -1.13
C PHE A 204 -12.85 -17.34 -2.22
N LEU A 205 -14.03 -17.88 -1.89
CA LEU A 205 -15.17 -17.99 -2.80
C LEU A 205 -15.79 -16.61 -3.07
N ARG A 206 -16.00 -15.81 -2.03
CA ARG A 206 -16.57 -14.45 -2.15
C ARG A 206 -15.67 -13.52 -2.96
N LEU A 207 -14.35 -13.64 -2.81
CA LEU A 207 -13.38 -12.87 -3.59
C LEU A 207 -13.14 -13.46 -4.98
N LYS A 208 -13.78 -14.60 -5.31
CA LYS A 208 -13.60 -15.33 -6.57
C LYS A 208 -12.12 -15.60 -6.89
N CYS A 209 -11.35 -16.03 -5.86
CA CYS A 209 -9.92 -16.26 -6.00
C CYS A 209 -9.63 -17.29 -7.10
N PRO A 210 -8.64 -17.05 -7.98
CA PRO A 210 -8.22 -18.03 -8.98
C PRO A 210 -7.78 -19.36 -8.39
N VAL A 211 -7.16 -19.29 -7.20
CA VAL A 211 -6.82 -20.44 -6.35
C VAL A 211 -7.64 -20.33 -5.09
N ASP A 212 -8.69 -21.15 -4.98
CA ASP A 212 -9.71 -21.09 -3.91
C ASP A 212 -9.73 -22.33 -3.01
N THR A 213 -8.73 -23.23 -3.15
CA THR A 213 -8.60 -24.49 -2.41
C THR A 213 -7.89 -24.32 -1.07
N CYS A 214 -8.28 -23.25 -0.33
CA CYS A 214 -7.84 -22.99 1.03
C CYS A 214 -9.03 -22.78 1.96
N GLU A 215 -8.81 -23.03 3.24
CA GLU A 215 -9.79 -22.75 4.29
C GLU A 215 -9.17 -22.06 5.50
N LEU A 216 -9.95 -21.24 6.19
CA LEU A 216 -9.56 -20.54 7.43
C LEU A 216 -10.11 -21.26 8.66
N THR A 217 -9.31 -21.39 9.70
CA THR A 217 -9.71 -21.92 10.99
C THR A 217 -9.07 -21.13 12.14
N ALA A 218 -9.69 -21.11 13.32
CA ALA A 218 -9.10 -20.63 14.55
C ALA A 218 -8.91 -21.75 15.57
N ASN A 219 -9.13 -23.02 15.19
CA ASN A 219 -8.92 -24.16 16.08
C ASN A 219 -7.43 -24.43 16.23
N ARG A 220 -6.87 -24.08 17.40
CA ARG A 220 -5.45 -24.22 17.73
C ARG A 220 -4.98 -25.68 17.84
N ASP A 221 -5.89 -26.64 18.02
CA ASP A 221 -5.55 -28.08 18.03
C ASP A 221 -4.97 -28.53 16.68
N LEU A 222 -5.31 -27.82 15.61
CA LEU A 222 -4.77 -28.05 14.27
C LEU A 222 -3.39 -27.44 14.04
N ALA A 223 -2.76 -26.83 15.05
CA ALA A 223 -1.49 -26.12 14.85
C ALA A 223 -0.35 -27.03 14.35
N SER A 224 -0.35 -28.31 14.70
CA SER A 224 0.66 -29.27 14.21
C SER A 224 0.42 -29.77 12.78
N THR A 225 -0.81 -29.66 12.27
CA THR A 225 -1.23 -30.24 10.99
C THR A 225 -1.62 -29.19 9.94
N ALA A 226 -1.89 -27.96 10.36
CA ALA A 226 -2.21 -26.87 9.45
C ALA A 226 -1.06 -26.61 8.44
N ASP A 227 -1.41 -26.27 7.21
CA ASP A 227 -0.42 -25.90 6.18
C ASP A 227 0.24 -24.55 6.50
N MET A 228 -0.52 -23.64 7.16
CA MET A 228 -0.04 -22.33 7.58
C MET A 228 -0.57 -21.97 8.97
N ILE A 229 0.31 -21.40 9.80
CA ILE A 229 -0.07 -20.68 11.02
C ILE A 229 0.16 -19.18 10.75
N LEU A 230 -0.90 -18.39 10.90
CA LEU A 230 -0.87 -16.95 10.67
C LEU A 230 -1.12 -16.19 11.97
N TYR A 231 -0.15 -15.36 12.36
CA TYR A 231 -0.19 -14.47 13.51
C TYR A 231 -0.50 -13.04 13.03
N LYS A 232 -1.43 -12.35 13.69
CA LYS A 232 -1.75 -10.96 13.43
C LYS A 232 -1.37 -10.08 14.61
N ASP A 233 -0.54 -9.07 14.34
CA ASP A 233 -0.08 -8.03 15.27
C ASP A 233 0.73 -8.55 16.47
N HIS A 234 0.50 -9.79 16.89
CA HIS A 234 1.19 -10.42 18.02
C HIS A 234 1.54 -11.88 17.70
N TYR A 235 2.82 -12.18 17.78
CA TYR A 235 3.31 -13.56 17.81
C TYR A 235 3.04 -14.16 19.19
N ILE A 236 2.39 -15.31 19.22
CA ILE A 236 2.13 -16.08 20.44
C ILE A 236 2.95 -17.36 20.34
N PRO A 237 3.95 -17.56 21.24
CA PRO A 237 4.73 -18.79 21.24
C PRO A 237 3.82 -20.01 21.33
N THR A 238 4.04 -20.97 20.45
CA THR A 238 3.36 -22.27 20.50
C THR A 238 4.27 -23.28 21.22
N ALA A 239 3.70 -24.25 21.90
CA ALA A 239 4.45 -25.39 22.45
C ALA A 239 5.01 -26.29 21.35
N ILE A 240 4.64 -26.05 20.09
CA ILE A 240 5.11 -26.79 18.94
C ILE A 240 6.53 -26.32 18.65
N ARG A 241 7.48 -27.15 19.01
CA ARG A 241 8.85 -27.05 18.45
C ARG A 241 8.73 -27.15 16.93
N ARG A 242 9.70 -26.55 16.18
CA ARG A 242 9.76 -26.51 14.71
C ARG A 242 8.89 -27.59 14.09
N PRO A 243 7.91 -27.25 13.25
CA PRO A 243 7.03 -28.23 12.69
C PRO A 243 7.88 -29.37 12.11
N SER A 244 7.58 -30.59 12.48
CA SER A 244 8.17 -31.78 11.89
C SER A 244 7.92 -31.84 10.37
N ASN A 245 6.91 -31.10 9.89
CA ASN A 245 6.59 -30.88 8.50
C ASN A 245 7.36 -29.65 7.97
N ALA A 246 8.45 -29.87 7.26
CA ALA A 246 9.25 -28.82 6.62
C ALA A 246 8.47 -27.91 5.66
N LYS A 247 7.24 -28.26 5.29
CA LYS A 247 6.37 -27.49 4.40
C LYS A 247 5.42 -26.55 5.12
N GLN A 248 5.29 -26.62 6.44
CA GLN A 248 4.42 -25.72 7.20
C GLN A 248 4.93 -24.28 7.15
N VAL A 249 4.04 -23.35 6.86
CA VAL A 249 4.32 -21.92 6.87
C VAL A 249 3.95 -21.32 8.23
N SER A 250 4.86 -20.54 8.79
CA SER A 250 4.62 -19.69 9.96
C SER A 250 4.75 -18.23 9.52
N MET A 251 3.61 -17.53 9.42
CA MET A 251 3.55 -16.16 8.89
C MET A 251 3.16 -15.17 9.96
N LEU A 252 3.87 -14.03 10.02
CA LEU A 252 3.54 -12.90 10.86
C LEU A 252 3.05 -11.72 10.01
N TYR A 253 1.91 -11.14 10.40
CA TYR A 253 1.29 -10.00 9.75
C TYR A 253 1.42 -8.76 10.64
N TYR A 254 2.07 -7.70 10.09
CA TYR A 254 2.20 -6.38 10.71
C TYR A 254 1.85 -5.27 9.72
N LEU A 255 1.03 -4.29 10.15
CA LEU A 255 0.79 -3.05 9.42
C LEU A 255 1.24 -1.80 10.18
N GLU A 256 1.45 -1.89 11.49
CA GLU A 256 2.01 -0.77 12.28
C GLU A 256 3.54 -0.71 12.11
N CYS A 257 4.13 0.46 12.38
CA CYS A 257 5.57 0.65 12.24
C CYS A 257 6.38 -0.22 13.21
N PRO A 258 7.67 -0.49 12.92
CA PRO A 258 8.55 -1.31 13.77
C PRO A 258 8.63 -0.88 15.23
N TYR A 259 8.54 0.41 15.51
CA TYR A 259 8.64 0.93 16.90
C TYR A 259 7.39 0.64 17.75
N HIS A 260 6.24 0.39 17.11
CA HIS A 260 4.96 0.14 17.79
C HIS A 260 4.47 -1.30 17.64
N THR A 261 5.33 -2.22 17.19
CA THR A 261 5.03 -3.65 17.09
C THR A 261 5.83 -4.47 18.08
N GLN A 262 5.36 -5.67 18.37
CA GLN A 262 6.00 -6.60 19.30
C GLN A 262 7.40 -6.99 18.82
N ASN A 263 8.33 -7.10 19.78
CA ASN A 263 9.62 -7.77 19.58
C ASN A 263 9.43 -9.29 19.69
N VAL A 264 9.72 -10.03 18.63
CA VAL A 264 9.58 -11.49 18.58
C VAL A 264 10.87 -12.14 19.10
N LYS A 265 10.84 -12.61 20.35
CA LYS A 265 12.00 -13.27 21.01
C LYS A 265 12.03 -14.78 20.74
N ALA A 266 11.83 -15.18 19.49
CA ALA A 266 11.83 -16.58 19.10
C ALA A 266 12.57 -16.74 17.78
N PRO A 267 13.82 -17.24 17.80
CA PRO A 267 14.56 -17.50 16.59
C PRO A 267 13.90 -18.59 15.77
N ASP A 268 14.00 -18.50 14.46
CA ASP A 268 13.44 -19.47 13.51
C ASP A 268 11.95 -19.80 13.72
N ALA A 269 11.17 -18.86 14.29
CA ALA A 269 9.74 -19.06 14.53
C ALA A 269 8.88 -18.66 13.33
N ILE A 270 9.39 -17.77 12.49
CA ILE A 270 8.69 -17.19 11.35
C ILE A 270 9.50 -17.47 10.08
N ASN A 271 8.83 -17.91 9.02
CA ASN A 271 9.44 -18.10 7.70
C ASN A 271 8.75 -17.27 6.60
N TRP A 272 7.54 -16.76 6.82
CA TRP A 272 6.86 -15.81 5.95
C TRP A 272 6.47 -14.55 6.71
N THR A 273 6.54 -13.44 6.01
CA THR A 273 6.10 -12.13 6.51
C THR A 273 5.00 -11.57 5.63
N ALA A 274 4.04 -10.89 6.24
CA ALA A 274 2.99 -10.15 5.56
C ALA A 274 2.93 -8.75 6.15
N THR A 275 3.55 -7.78 5.47
CA THR A 275 3.61 -6.38 5.91
C THR A 275 3.54 -5.44 4.72
N TYR A 276 3.46 -4.13 4.97
CA TYR A 276 3.54 -3.11 3.92
C TYR A 276 4.90 -3.08 3.20
N ARG A 277 5.97 -3.63 3.79
CA ARG A 277 7.30 -3.63 3.18
C ARG A 277 7.33 -4.48 1.91
N ARG A 278 7.94 -3.93 0.84
CA ARG A 278 8.04 -4.58 -0.47
C ARG A 278 8.88 -5.86 -0.45
N ASP A 279 9.75 -6.02 0.55
CA ASP A 279 10.54 -7.24 0.76
C ASP A 279 9.86 -8.28 1.67
N SER A 280 8.58 -8.09 2.03
CA SER A 280 7.75 -9.10 2.68
C SER A 280 7.43 -10.26 1.74
N THR A 281 7.16 -11.45 2.29
CA THR A 281 6.71 -12.60 1.49
C THR A 281 5.37 -12.31 0.80
N ILE A 282 4.41 -11.79 1.53
CA ILE A 282 3.12 -11.30 1.02
C ILE A 282 3.05 -9.80 1.32
N VAL A 283 3.27 -8.96 0.33
CA VAL A 283 3.20 -7.52 0.55
C VAL A 283 1.76 -7.11 0.77
N ALA A 284 1.50 -6.45 1.89
CA ALA A 284 0.18 -5.96 2.31
C ALA A 284 0.22 -4.42 2.47
N PRO A 285 0.29 -3.66 1.38
CA PRO A 285 0.31 -2.20 1.45
C PRO A 285 -1.05 -1.67 1.89
N TYR A 286 -1.09 -0.44 2.39
CA TYR A 286 -2.35 0.23 2.70
C TYR A 286 -3.20 0.45 1.46
N GLU A 287 -2.57 0.86 0.34
CA GLU A 287 -3.19 0.96 -0.98
C GLU A 287 -2.17 0.56 -2.06
N LYS A 288 -2.64 0.23 -3.25
CA LYS A 288 -1.82 -0.06 -4.42
C LYS A 288 -2.32 0.72 -5.60
N TRP A 289 -1.53 1.71 -6.05
CA TRP A 289 -1.77 2.41 -7.30
C TRP A 289 -1.37 1.54 -8.49
N GLN A 290 -2.18 1.54 -9.53
CA GLN A 290 -1.92 0.84 -10.78
C GLN A 290 -2.28 1.74 -11.96
N TYR A 291 -1.29 2.05 -12.81
CA TYR A 291 -1.55 2.76 -14.07
C TYR A 291 -2.31 1.89 -15.06
N TYR A 292 -3.22 2.48 -15.83
CA TYR A 292 -3.87 1.81 -16.96
C TYR A 292 -2.88 1.54 -18.10
N ASP A 293 -1.97 2.51 -18.34
CA ASP A 293 -0.81 2.39 -19.22
C ASP A 293 0.40 3.00 -18.50
N THR A 294 1.46 2.23 -18.30
CA THR A 294 2.70 2.71 -17.64
C THR A 294 3.41 3.82 -18.39
N LYS A 295 3.14 3.98 -19.70
CA LYS A 295 3.70 5.05 -20.52
C LYS A 295 2.94 6.37 -20.33
N VAL A 296 1.68 6.31 -19.85
CA VAL A 296 0.80 7.47 -19.62
C VAL A 296 0.66 7.66 -18.11
N GLN A 297 1.58 8.42 -17.52
CA GLN A 297 1.61 8.66 -16.07
C GLN A 297 1.02 10.02 -15.67
N GLN A 298 0.79 10.89 -16.63
CA GLN A 298 0.20 12.22 -16.44
C GLN A 298 -0.67 12.57 -17.65
N GLN A 299 -1.75 13.30 -17.41
CA GLN A 299 -2.65 13.84 -18.42
C GLN A 299 -3.19 15.18 -17.97
N GLU A 300 -3.59 16.03 -18.91
CA GLU A 300 -4.21 17.31 -18.59
C GLU A 300 -5.51 17.11 -17.82
N GLN A 301 -5.82 18.07 -16.96
CA GLN A 301 -7.00 18.06 -16.10
C GLN A 301 -7.88 19.27 -16.44
N ASP A 302 -9.16 19.04 -16.66
CA ASP A 302 -10.14 20.11 -16.87
C ASP A 302 -10.52 20.83 -15.56
N HIS A 303 -10.18 20.24 -14.41
CA HIS A 303 -10.54 20.75 -13.08
C HIS A 303 -9.41 21.57 -12.48
N ASN A 304 -9.71 22.81 -12.09
CA ASN A 304 -8.80 23.63 -11.29
C ASN A 304 -8.93 23.27 -9.80
N TYR A 305 -7.93 22.55 -9.28
CA TYR A 305 -7.88 22.11 -7.87
C TYR A 305 -7.54 23.24 -6.89
N ALA A 306 -7.08 24.39 -7.36
CA ALA A 306 -6.75 25.55 -6.53
C ALA A 306 -7.96 26.44 -6.26
N VAL A 307 -8.99 26.38 -7.11
CA VAL A 307 -10.12 27.32 -7.09
C VAL A 307 -10.87 27.31 -5.75
N ASN A 308 -11.21 28.49 -5.23
CA ASN A 308 -11.94 28.72 -3.98
C ASN A 308 -11.23 28.25 -2.69
N LYS A 309 -9.98 27.82 -2.75
CA LYS A 309 -9.22 27.42 -1.58
C LYS A 309 -8.51 28.61 -0.95
N THR A 310 -8.98 29.01 0.21
CA THR A 310 -8.46 30.20 0.93
C THR A 310 -7.43 29.88 2.00
N LYS A 311 -7.43 28.61 2.48
CA LYS A 311 -6.53 28.15 3.54
C LYS A 311 -5.34 27.39 2.96
N LYS A 312 -4.21 27.42 3.67
CA LYS A 312 -2.95 26.89 3.17
C LYS A 312 -2.78 25.41 3.52
N VAL A 313 -2.45 25.09 4.76
CA VAL A 313 -2.05 23.76 5.18
C VAL A 313 -2.95 23.23 6.29
N ALA A 314 -3.48 22.02 6.18
CA ALA A 314 -4.19 21.33 7.25
C ALA A 314 -3.41 20.10 7.72
N TRP A 315 -3.59 19.73 8.99
CA TRP A 315 -3.05 18.51 9.56
C TRP A 315 -3.99 17.89 10.59
N PHE A 316 -4.38 16.61 10.39
CA PHE A 316 -5.21 15.87 11.34
C PHE A 316 -4.32 14.92 12.16
N VAL A 317 -4.12 15.24 13.45
CA VAL A 317 -3.17 14.50 14.30
C VAL A 317 -3.65 14.40 15.75
N SER A 318 -3.57 13.17 16.31
CA SER A 318 -3.92 12.90 17.72
C SER A 318 -2.75 12.33 18.52
N ASN A 319 -1.72 11.75 17.87
CA ASN A 319 -0.49 11.29 18.53
C ASN A 319 0.56 12.40 18.48
N CYS A 320 0.70 13.13 19.60
CA CYS A 320 1.62 14.27 19.73
C CYS A 320 3.06 13.84 20.10
N GLY A 321 3.23 12.62 20.57
CA GLY A 321 4.53 12.08 21.03
C GLY A 321 5.28 11.22 20.01
N ALA A 322 5.03 11.41 18.72
CA ALA A 322 5.71 10.65 17.68
C ALA A 322 7.23 10.95 17.66
N ARG A 323 8.04 9.89 17.63
CA ARG A 323 9.51 9.99 17.81
C ARG A 323 10.26 10.61 16.63
N ASN A 324 9.62 10.70 15.47
CA ASN A 324 10.23 11.28 14.27
C ASN A 324 10.22 12.82 14.21
N GLY A 325 9.79 13.48 15.29
CA GLY A 325 9.80 14.94 15.37
C GLY A 325 8.76 15.65 14.50
N ARG A 326 7.75 14.94 13.99
CA ARG A 326 6.76 15.51 13.06
C ARG A 326 5.97 16.71 13.64
N LEU A 327 5.70 16.72 14.96
CA LEU A 327 5.02 17.83 15.61
C LEU A 327 5.90 19.09 15.64
N GLN A 328 7.19 18.92 16.00
CA GLN A 328 8.17 19.99 15.99
C GLN A 328 8.34 20.57 14.57
N TYR A 329 8.40 19.68 13.57
CA TYR A 329 8.47 20.10 12.16
C TYR A 329 7.25 20.93 11.75
N ALA A 330 6.05 20.49 12.11
CA ALA A 330 4.80 21.21 11.80
C ALA A 330 4.75 22.58 12.50
N HIS A 331 5.17 22.68 13.77
CA HIS A 331 5.26 23.97 14.48
C HIS A 331 6.34 24.88 13.90
N GLU A 332 7.46 24.36 13.43
CA GLU A 332 8.44 25.17 12.73
C GLU A 332 7.91 25.67 11.38
N LEU A 333 7.24 24.81 10.62
CA LEU A 333 6.57 25.19 9.38
C LEU A 333 5.52 26.29 9.62
N GLN A 334 4.77 26.19 10.73
CA GLN A 334 3.72 27.15 11.13
C GLN A 334 4.25 28.56 11.37
N LYS A 335 5.53 28.75 11.66
CA LYS A 335 6.17 30.09 11.77
C LYS A 335 6.33 30.76 10.41
N HIS A 336 6.25 30.01 9.33
CA HIS A 336 6.54 30.48 7.97
C HIS A 336 5.34 30.46 7.04
N ILE A 337 4.33 29.63 7.28
CA ILE A 337 3.09 29.55 6.51
C ILE A 337 1.95 29.13 7.43
N GLU A 338 0.70 29.50 7.12
CA GLU A 338 -0.46 29.10 7.89
C GLU A 338 -0.63 27.57 7.89
N VAL A 339 -0.65 26.95 9.09
CA VAL A 339 -0.89 25.51 9.31
C VAL A 339 -1.95 25.33 10.38
N ASP A 340 -3.12 24.82 10.00
CA ASP A 340 -4.22 24.50 10.91
C ASP A 340 -4.06 23.05 11.39
N ILE A 341 -3.79 22.90 12.69
CA ILE A 341 -3.60 21.58 13.33
C ILE A 341 -4.88 21.16 14.02
N TYR A 342 -5.47 20.06 13.55
CA TYR A 342 -6.70 19.44 14.06
C TYR A 342 -6.40 18.22 14.92
N GLY A 343 -7.20 18.01 15.96
CA GLY A 343 -7.10 16.86 16.85
C GLY A 343 -6.45 17.20 18.19
N ALA A 344 -5.91 16.18 18.88
CA ALA A 344 -5.37 16.34 20.22
C ALA A 344 -4.10 17.23 20.28
N CYS A 345 -3.41 17.40 19.17
CA CYS A 345 -2.15 18.14 19.11
C CYS A 345 -2.29 19.59 18.64
N GLY A 346 -3.51 20.06 18.38
CA GLY A 346 -3.77 21.41 17.86
C GLY A 346 -5.02 22.04 18.48
N ASN A 347 -5.32 23.24 17.97
CA ASN A 347 -6.43 24.06 18.48
C ASN A 347 -7.78 23.75 17.81
N PHE A 348 -7.76 23.08 16.65
CA PHE A 348 -8.96 22.75 15.90
C PHE A 348 -9.44 21.34 16.23
N LYS A 349 -10.74 21.11 16.17
CA LYS A 349 -11.35 19.82 16.50
C LYS A 349 -11.86 19.13 15.24
N CYS A 350 -11.53 17.85 15.11
CA CYS A 350 -12.07 16.94 14.11
C CYS A 350 -12.34 15.61 14.79
N SER A 351 -13.60 15.34 15.12
CA SER A 351 -13.98 14.07 15.72
C SER A 351 -14.04 12.97 14.66
N ARG A 352 -13.65 11.75 15.01
CA ARG A 352 -13.81 10.57 14.14
C ARG A 352 -15.27 10.34 13.73
N SER A 353 -16.22 10.68 14.60
CA SER A 353 -17.67 10.58 14.31
C SER A 353 -18.15 11.61 13.28
N THR A 354 -17.37 12.67 13.02
CA THR A 354 -17.67 13.73 12.05
C THR A 354 -16.56 13.85 10.99
N ALA A 355 -15.83 12.75 10.76
CA ALA A 355 -14.69 12.76 9.84
C ALA A 355 -15.06 13.24 8.43
N ASP A 356 -16.27 12.87 7.94
CA ASP A 356 -16.73 13.31 6.62
C ASP A 356 -16.77 14.85 6.50
N LYS A 357 -17.27 15.56 7.54
CA LYS A 357 -17.27 17.02 7.55
C LYS A 357 -15.88 17.64 7.57
N CYS A 358 -14.93 16.99 8.28
CA CYS A 358 -13.54 17.43 8.29
C CYS A 358 -12.89 17.26 6.92
N PHE A 359 -13.21 16.18 6.23
CA PHE A 359 -12.72 15.93 4.87
C PHE A 359 -13.37 16.85 3.85
N ASP A 360 -14.65 17.24 4.03
CA ASP A 360 -15.29 18.24 3.19
C ASP A 360 -14.60 19.61 3.33
N ILE A 361 -14.27 20.02 4.57
CA ILE A 361 -13.49 21.24 4.84
C ILE A 361 -12.10 21.14 4.20
N LEU A 362 -11.43 19.99 4.33
CA LEU A 362 -10.13 19.76 3.73
C LEU A 362 -10.19 19.91 2.21
N ASP A 363 -11.16 19.29 1.55
CA ASP A 363 -11.32 19.28 0.10
C ASP A 363 -11.70 20.66 -0.48
N ASN A 364 -12.44 21.48 0.28
CA ASN A 364 -12.97 22.75 -0.21
C ASN A 364 -12.09 23.95 0.16
N ASP A 365 -11.45 23.94 1.36
CA ASP A 365 -10.82 25.13 1.90
C ASP A 365 -9.28 25.11 1.80
N TYR A 366 -8.63 23.91 1.83
CA TYR A 366 -7.18 23.79 1.95
C TYR A 366 -6.50 23.41 0.64
N LYS A 367 -5.35 24.04 0.35
CA LYS A 367 -4.46 23.65 -0.76
C LYS A 367 -3.58 22.44 -0.40
N PHE A 368 -3.06 22.37 0.84
CA PHE A 368 -2.07 21.37 1.25
C PHE A 368 -2.51 20.59 2.49
N TYR A 369 -2.02 19.35 2.60
CA TYR A 369 -2.26 18.50 3.76
C TYR A 369 -0.97 17.81 4.23
N LEU A 370 -0.66 17.87 5.55
CA LEU A 370 0.48 17.13 6.10
C LEU A 370 0.11 15.67 6.30
N ALA A 371 0.53 14.83 5.38
CA ALA A 371 0.40 13.38 5.45
C ALA A 371 1.61 12.76 6.20
N PHE A 372 1.79 13.17 7.46
CA PHE A 372 2.95 12.81 8.27
C PHE A 372 2.70 11.52 9.05
N GLU A 373 3.54 10.52 8.83
CA GLU A 373 3.53 9.27 9.55
C GLU A 373 4.01 9.44 11.01
N ASN A 374 3.71 8.47 11.85
CA ASN A 374 4.16 8.48 13.25
C ASN A 374 5.62 8.04 13.42
N SER A 375 6.24 7.54 12.37
CA SER A 375 7.62 7.05 12.34
C SER A 375 8.20 7.16 10.94
N ASN A 376 9.50 7.42 10.83
CA ASN A 376 10.21 7.42 9.56
C ASN A 376 10.82 6.04 9.33
N CYS A 377 10.12 5.20 8.55
CA CYS A 377 10.51 3.82 8.32
C CYS A 377 10.36 3.44 6.84
N LYS A 378 11.22 2.55 6.37
CA LYS A 378 11.21 1.98 5.02
C LYS A 378 9.81 1.47 4.65
N ASP A 379 9.31 1.88 3.48
CA ASP A 379 8.00 1.50 2.90
C ASP A 379 6.77 1.85 3.78
N TYR A 380 6.92 2.62 4.87
CA TYR A 380 5.83 2.92 5.80
C TYR A 380 5.00 4.11 5.31
N ILE A 381 4.03 3.82 4.43
CA ILE A 381 3.09 4.77 3.83
C ILE A 381 1.68 4.27 4.13
N THR A 382 0.89 5.05 4.90
CA THR A 382 -0.39 4.59 5.44
C THR A 382 -1.60 5.35 4.86
N GLU A 383 -2.77 5.15 5.47
CA GLU A 383 -4.00 5.87 5.14
C GLU A 383 -3.84 7.40 5.17
N LYS A 384 -2.86 7.93 5.93
CA LYS A 384 -2.60 9.38 6.00
C LYS A 384 -2.26 9.97 4.65
N PHE A 385 -1.46 9.25 3.88
CA PHE A 385 -1.14 9.62 2.52
C PHE A 385 -2.26 9.25 1.55
N PHE A 386 -2.62 7.97 1.48
CA PHE A 386 -3.51 7.47 0.43
C PHE A 386 -4.96 7.96 0.61
N VAL A 387 -5.54 7.83 1.81
CA VAL A 387 -6.95 8.09 2.06
C VAL A 387 -7.19 9.55 2.45
N ASN A 388 -6.37 10.08 3.36
CA ASN A 388 -6.59 11.40 3.92
C ASN A 388 -6.09 12.53 3.00
N ALA A 389 -5.23 12.24 2.02
CA ALA A 389 -4.67 13.24 1.13
C ALA A 389 -4.82 12.88 -0.35
N LEU A 390 -4.21 11.80 -0.84
CA LEU A 390 -4.12 11.50 -2.26
C LEU A 390 -5.49 11.30 -2.93
N ASN A 391 -6.42 10.63 -2.23
CA ASN A 391 -7.81 10.46 -2.68
C ASN A 391 -8.66 11.73 -2.54
N ARG A 392 -8.08 12.85 -2.10
CA ARG A 392 -8.74 14.12 -1.88
C ARG A 392 -8.38 15.15 -2.96
N ARG A 393 -8.87 16.36 -2.79
CA ARG A 393 -8.59 17.52 -3.66
C ARG A 393 -7.50 18.43 -3.06
N VAL A 394 -6.58 17.88 -2.30
CA VAL A 394 -5.45 18.57 -1.66
C VAL A 394 -4.13 18.00 -2.13
N LEU A 395 -3.07 18.80 -2.10
CA LEU A 395 -1.72 18.35 -2.39
C LEU A 395 -1.08 17.80 -1.10
N PRO A 396 -0.71 16.50 -1.07
CA PRO A 396 -0.03 15.90 0.08
C PRO A 396 1.39 16.44 0.27
N ILE A 397 1.73 16.79 1.52
CA ILE A 397 3.12 16.97 1.97
C ILE A 397 3.44 15.77 2.84
N VAL A 398 4.46 14.97 2.48
CA VAL A 398 4.71 13.69 3.11
C VAL A 398 5.97 13.69 3.97
N MET A 399 5.90 12.99 5.11
CA MET A 399 6.99 12.62 6.00
C MET A 399 6.74 11.21 6.52
N GLY A 400 7.72 10.32 6.45
CA GLY A 400 7.58 8.95 6.93
C GLY A 400 8.52 8.00 6.22
N ALA A 401 8.05 7.35 5.15
CA ALA A 401 8.89 6.49 4.32
C ALA A 401 9.97 7.30 3.58
N ARG A 402 10.94 6.61 3.00
CA ARG A 402 12.02 7.23 2.24
C ARG A 402 11.48 7.86 0.95
N PRO A 403 12.14 8.88 0.37
CA PRO A 403 11.76 9.45 -0.93
C PRO A 403 11.55 8.37 -2.01
N GLU A 404 12.49 7.42 -2.14
CA GLU A 404 12.41 6.33 -3.12
C GLU A 404 11.25 5.34 -2.87
N ASP A 405 10.74 5.25 -1.63
CA ASP A 405 9.57 4.42 -1.32
C ASP A 405 8.28 5.08 -1.83
N TYR A 406 8.19 6.41 -1.74
CA TYR A 406 7.08 7.17 -2.33
C TYR A 406 7.11 7.15 -3.85
N GLU A 407 8.29 7.27 -4.48
CA GLU A 407 8.44 7.20 -5.95
C GLU A 407 7.88 5.90 -6.53
N VAL A 408 8.02 4.79 -5.82
CA VAL A 408 7.54 3.48 -6.28
C VAL A 408 6.07 3.23 -5.93
N SER A 409 5.56 3.86 -4.86
CA SER A 409 4.24 3.56 -4.31
C SER A 409 3.16 4.55 -4.73
N ALA A 410 3.55 5.80 -5.03
CA ALA A 410 2.65 6.89 -5.36
C ALA A 410 2.59 7.13 -6.88
N PRO A 411 1.50 7.72 -7.39
CA PRO A 411 1.47 8.27 -8.73
C PRO A 411 2.54 9.34 -8.91
N ARG A 412 3.09 9.43 -10.11
CA ARG A 412 4.16 10.38 -10.42
C ARG A 412 3.72 11.82 -10.15
N ARG A 413 4.54 12.58 -9.41
CA ARG A 413 4.30 14.01 -9.08
C ARG A 413 2.93 14.23 -8.41
N SER A 414 2.59 13.40 -7.43
CA SER A 414 1.32 13.49 -6.68
C SER A 414 1.49 13.99 -5.25
N TYR A 415 2.70 14.34 -4.83
CA TYR A 415 3.06 14.74 -3.46
C TYR A 415 4.31 15.62 -3.46
N ILE A 416 4.60 16.22 -2.30
CA ILE A 416 5.85 16.91 -1.97
C ILE A 416 6.48 16.19 -0.78
N HIS A 417 7.74 15.77 -0.87
CA HIS A 417 8.44 15.14 0.24
C HIS A 417 9.24 16.17 1.05
N VAL A 418 9.11 16.15 2.38
CA VAL A 418 9.80 17.13 3.25
C VAL A 418 11.32 17.10 3.11
N ASP A 419 11.88 15.93 2.78
CA ASP A 419 13.32 15.76 2.58
C ASP A 419 13.86 16.31 1.24
N GLU A 420 13.00 16.86 0.38
CA GLU A 420 13.42 17.64 -0.79
C GLU A 420 13.95 19.03 -0.38
N PHE A 421 13.62 19.49 0.83
CA PHE A 421 13.97 20.82 1.36
C PHE A 421 14.97 20.72 2.51
N ALA A 422 15.89 21.67 2.64
CA ALA A 422 16.84 21.69 3.74
C ALA A 422 16.18 22.08 5.09
N SER A 423 15.04 22.77 5.05
CA SER A 423 14.35 23.24 6.24
C SER A 423 12.84 23.42 6.01
N PRO A 424 12.01 23.44 7.08
CA PRO A 424 10.61 23.83 6.99
C PRO A 424 10.39 25.23 6.38
N LYS A 425 11.34 26.15 6.52
CA LYS A 425 11.30 27.48 5.91
C LYS A 425 11.36 27.39 4.39
N GLU A 426 12.31 26.63 3.84
CA GLU A 426 12.41 26.44 2.38
C GLU A 426 11.17 25.75 1.81
N LEU A 427 10.63 24.74 2.51
CA LEU A 427 9.34 24.16 2.16
C LEU A 427 8.25 25.23 2.11
N ALA A 428 8.13 26.09 3.14
CA ALA A 428 7.12 27.16 3.16
C ALA A 428 7.27 28.14 2.01
N GLU A 429 8.50 28.46 1.61
CA GLU A 429 8.78 29.30 0.44
C GLU A 429 8.27 28.67 -0.84
N TYR A 430 8.51 27.36 -1.02
CA TYR A 430 7.99 26.62 -2.17
C TYR A 430 6.44 26.52 -2.15
N LEU A 431 5.84 26.29 -0.98
CA LEU A 431 4.38 26.26 -0.87
C LEU A 431 3.73 27.61 -1.22
N ARG A 432 4.39 28.74 -0.94
CA ARG A 432 3.90 30.08 -1.35
C ARG A 432 3.96 30.26 -2.86
N ILE A 433 5.00 29.72 -3.53
CA ILE A 433 5.07 29.73 -5.00
C ILE A 433 3.87 28.96 -5.57
N LEU A 434 3.61 27.74 -5.06
CA LEU A 434 2.46 26.95 -5.48
C LEU A 434 1.10 27.60 -5.14
N ASP A 435 1.05 28.35 -4.04
CA ASP A 435 -0.16 29.06 -3.64
C ASP A 435 -0.50 30.24 -4.57
N GLY A 436 0.52 30.88 -5.14
CA GLY A 436 0.39 31.99 -6.08
C GLY A 436 0.33 31.58 -7.56
N ASP A 437 0.54 30.33 -7.88
CA ASP A 437 0.56 29.79 -9.25
C ASP A 437 -0.34 28.56 -9.37
N ASP A 438 -1.56 28.77 -9.80
CA ASP A 438 -2.56 27.71 -9.96
C ASP A 438 -2.17 26.67 -11.01
N GLU A 439 -1.46 27.06 -12.07
CA GLU A 439 -1.00 26.13 -13.11
C GLU A 439 0.03 25.16 -12.52
N LEU A 440 1.02 25.71 -11.81
CA LEU A 440 2.04 24.90 -11.15
C LEU A 440 1.42 24.01 -10.05
N TYR A 441 0.47 24.53 -9.26
CA TYR A 441 -0.27 23.75 -8.29
C TYR A 441 -1.06 22.61 -8.94
N ASN A 442 -1.81 22.88 -10.01
CA ASN A 442 -2.61 21.90 -10.73
C ASN A 442 -1.74 20.82 -11.41
N SER A 443 -0.49 21.12 -11.74
CA SER A 443 0.44 20.13 -12.31
C SER A 443 0.65 18.90 -11.39
N TYR A 444 0.44 19.03 -10.09
CA TYR A 444 0.50 17.93 -9.12
C TYR A 444 -0.71 17.00 -9.15
N PHE A 445 -1.73 17.31 -9.94
CA PHE A 445 -2.94 16.50 -10.07
C PHE A 445 -3.04 15.81 -11.45
N LYS A 446 -2.07 16.01 -12.35
CA LYS A 446 -2.04 15.41 -13.70
C LYS A 446 -1.98 13.88 -13.71
N TRP A 447 -1.69 13.25 -12.58
CA TRP A 447 -1.75 11.79 -12.41
C TRP A 447 -3.19 11.25 -12.35
N LYS A 448 -4.17 12.08 -11.97
CA LYS A 448 -5.57 11.65 -11.84
C LYS A 448 -6.13 11.21 -13.19
N GLY A 449 -6.83 10.07 -13.19
CA GLY A 449 -7.37 9.46 -14.43
C GLY A 449 -6.38 8.59 -15.20
N THR A 450 -5.08 8.56 -14.84
CA THR A 450 -4.07 7.70 -15.51
C THR A 450 -4.02 6.28 -14.94
N GLY A 451 -4.75 6.00 -13.87
CA GLY A 451 -4.79 4.71 -13.20
C GLY A 451 -5.86 4.66 -12.13
N GLU A 452 -5.79 3.65 -11.27
CA GLU A 452 -6.70 3.47 -10.15
C GLU A 452 -6.03 2.77 -8.97
N PHE A 453 -6.64 2.86 -7.79
CA PHE A 453 -6.27 2.03 -6.64
C PHE A 453 -6.92 0.66 -6.78
N ILE A 454 -6.10 -0.39 -6.85
CA ILE A 454 -6.57 -1.77 -7.02
C ILE A 454 -6.68 -2.50 -5.69
N ASN A 455 -7.65 -3.42 -5.61
CA ASN A 455 -7.67 -4.38 -4.53
C ASN A 455 -6.51 -5.37 -4.70
N THR A 456 -5.69 -5.52 -3.66
CA THR A 456 -4.54 -6.44 -3.70
C THR A 456 -4.91 -7.89 -3.43
N TYR A 457 -6.17 -8.19 -3.13
CA TYR A 457 -6.70 -9.55 -2.90
C TYR A 457 -5.80 -10.41 -1.98
N TYR A 458 -5.51 -9.91 -0.80
CA TYR A 458 -4.57 -10.51 0.16
C TYR A 458 -4.78 -12.02 0.34
N TRP A 459 -6.01 -12.46 0.61
CA TRP A 459 -6.32 -13.88 0.84
C TRP A 459 -6.11 -14.75 -0.39
N CYS A 460 -6.44 -14.24 -1.58
CA CYS A 460 -6.19 -14.97 -2.83
C CYS A 460 -4.70 -15.20 -3.04
N ARG A 461 -3.86 -14.18 -2.79
CA ARG A 461 -2.40 -14.29 -2.92
C ARG A 461 -1.78 -15.22 -1.89
N VAL A 462 -2.28 -15.18 -0.65
CA VAL A 462 -1.86 -16.13 0.40
C VAL A 462 -2.14 -17.55 -0.04
N CYS A 463 -3.38 -17.85 -0.48
CA CYS A 463 -3.75 -19.19 -0.92
C CYS A 463 -2.94 -19.63 -2.14
N ALA A 464 -2.83 -18.80 -3.16
CA ALA A 464 -2.06 -19.09 -4.37
C ALA A 464 -0.59 -19.40 -4.05
N THR A 465 0.06 -18.55 -3.25
CA THR A 465 1.48 -18.74 -2.88
C THR A 465 1.67 -19.98 -2.00
N LEU A 466 0.71 -20.31 -1.14
CA LEU A 466 0.75 -21.53 -0.32
C LEU A 466 0.66 -22.82 -1.15
N HIS A 467 0.15 -22.75 -2.36
CA HIS A 467 0.15 -23.86 -3.32
C HIS A 467 1.44 -23.99 -4.14
N ASN A 468 2.42 -23.10 -3.98
CA ASN A 468 3.72 -23.21 -4.62
C ASN A 468 4.62 -24.22 -3.87
N GLU A 469 4.40 -25.51 -4.11
CA GLU A 469 5.10 -26.58 -3.40
C GLU A 469 6.61 -26.58 -3.61
N GLU A 470 7.10 -26.11 -4.76
CA GLU A 470 8.54 -26.03 -5.02
C GLU A 470 9.22 -25.10 -4.00
N GLN A 471 8.60 -23.98 -3.69
CA GLN A 471 9.13 -23.01 -2.73
C GLN A 471 8.97 -23.51 -1.28
N LEU A 472 7.90 -24.23 -0.98
CA LEU A 472 7.68 -24.78 0.36
C LEU A 472 8.68 -25.89 0.73
N ARG A 473 9.34 -26.53 -0.27
CA ARG A 473 10.34 -27.56 -0.03
C ARG A 473 11.65 -27.03 0.56
N LYS A 474 11.92 -25.73 0.42
CA LYS A 474 13.12 -25.04 0.90
C LYS A 474 12.74 -23.82 1.71
N PRO A 475 12.12 -24.00 2.88
CA PRO A 475 11.68 -22.87 3.70
C PRO A 475 12.91 -22.06 4.17
N ARG A 476 12.78 -20.75 4.14
CA ARG A 476 13.78 -19.82 4.68
C ARG A 476 13.22 -19.23 5.97
N TRP A 477 13.83 -19.60 7.09
CA TRP A 477 13.44 -19.09 8.40
C TRP A 477 14.22 -17.82 8.74
N TYR A 478 13.58 -16.90 9.43
CA TYR A 478 14.25 -15.74 10.02
C TYR A 478 14.95 -16.20 11.29
N SER A 479 16.29 -16.19 11.30
CA SER A 479 17.09 -16.43 12.52
C SER A 479 16.79 -15.39 13.60
N ASP A 480 16.67 -14.12 13.19
CA ASP A 480 16.07 -13.04 13.98
C ASP A 480 15.14 -12.21 13.09
N LEU A 481 13.83 -12.33 13.34
CA LEU A 481 12.85 -11.52 12.63
C LEU A 481 12.99 -10.02 12.95
N ASN A 482 13.44 -9.68 14.16
CA ASN A 482 13.57 -8.28 14.56
C ASN A 482 14.69 -7.57 13.79
N ASP A 483 15.76 -8.27 13.44
CA ASP A 483 16.83 -7.72 12.61
C ASP A 483 16.27 -7.30 11.24
N TRP A 484 15.50 -8.17 10.60
CA TRP A 484 14.82 -7.82 9.34
C TRP A 484 13.79 -6.69 9.54
N TRP A 485 12.99 -6.71 10.63
CA TRP A 485 11.86 -5.80 10.81
C TRP A 485 12.26 -4.42 11.33
N ARG A 486 13.28 -4.33 12.20
CA ARG A 486 13.70 -3.12 12.91
C ARG A 486 15.21 -2.92 13.01
N GLY A 487 15.99 -3.70 12.27
CA GLY A 487 17.44 -3.57 12.21
C GLY A 487 17.90 -2.23 11.64
N ALA A 488 19.20 -2.05 11.57
CA ALA A 488 19.83 -0.83 11.09
C ALA A 488 19.32 -0.47 9.68
N GLY A 489 18.96 0.79 9.44
CA GLY A 489 18.48 1.26 8.14
C GLY A 489 16.99 1.05 7.86
N VAL A 490 16.25 0.39 8.75
CA VAL A 490 14.80 0.23 8.57
C VAL A 490 14.05 1.49 8.99
N CYS A 491 14.43 2.12 10.09
CA CYS A 491 13.83 3.37 10.56
C CYS A 491 14.89 4.40 10.97
N THR A 492 14.51 5.68 10.94
CA THR A 492 15.29 6.80 11.49
C THR A 492 14.42 7.70 12.36
N ASN A 493 15.01 8.36 13.35
CA ASN A 493 14.34 9.38 14.16
C ASN A 493 14.42 10.79 13.54
N GLY A 494 15.14 10.95 12.44
CA GLY A 494 15.34 12.23 11.74
C GLY A 494 15.03 12.12 10.25
N SER A 495 15.50 13.13 9.51
CA SER A 495 15.39 13.18 8.04
C SER A 495 16.21 12.08 7.37
N TRP A 496 15.70 11.50 6.31
CA TRP A 496 16.40 10.55 5.46
C TRP A 496 17.58 11.18 4.69
N ARG A 497 17.58 12.49 4.47
CA ARG A 497 18.71 13.24 3.85
C ARG A 497 20.03 13.00 4.57
N ASN A 498 20.00 12.93 5.89
CA ASN A 498 21.18 12.79 6.75
C ASN A 498 21.44 11.33 7.12
N PHE A 499 20.61 10.43 6.64
CA PHE A 499 20.72 9.03 6.93
C PHE A 499 21.80 8.39 6.06
N LYS A 500 22.98 8.17 6.62
CA LYS A 500 24.02 7.33 6.02
C LYS A 500 23.75 5.89 6.47
N ALA A 501 23.26 5.05 5.57
CA ALA A 501 23.31 3.61 5.77
C ALA A 501 24.77 3.26 6.15
N ARG A 502 25.00 2.59 7.28
CA ARG A 502 26.29 1.92 7.50
C ARG A 502 26.47 1.02 6.25
N LYS A 503 27.50 1.30 5.47
CA LYS A 503 27.97 0.33 4.48
C LYS A 503 28.31 -0.90 5.29
N ASP A 504 27.48 -1.93 5.16
CA ASP A 504 27.84 -3.25 5.62
C ASP A 504 29.16 -3.56 4.92
N VAL A 505 30.19 -3.72 5.70
CA VAL A 505 31.45 -4.29 5.25
C VAL A 505 31.10 -5.71 4.88
N ILE A 506 30.83 -5.94 3.61
CA ILE A 506 30.89 -7.27 3.04
C ILE A 506 32.37 -7.61 3.14
N SER A 507 32.74 -8.36 4.17
CA SER A 507 33.99 -9.11 4.17
C SER A 507 33.83 -10.18 3.13
N ASP A 508 34.47 -9.99 1.98
CA ASP A 508 34.81 -11.08 1.09
C ASP A 508 35.75 -12.04 1.88
N ASP A 509 35.18 -13.16 2.34
CA ASP A 509 35.87 -14.39 2.72
C ASP A 509 35.05 -15.59 2.15
#